data_9df1cbd464f87bc0435cbae60443d731
#
_entry.id   9df1cbd464f87bc0435cbae60443d731
#
_cell.length_a   1.000
_cell.length_b   1.000
_cell.length_c   1.000
_cell.angle_alpha   90.00
_cell.angle_beta   90.00
_cell.angle_gamma   90.00
#
_symmetry.space_group_name_H-M   'P 1'
#
loop_
_entity.id
_entity.type
_entity.pdbx_description
1 polymer ?
#
loop_
_entity_poly.entity_id
_entity_poly.type
_entity_poly.pdbx_seq_one_letter_code
_entity_poly.pdbx_strand_id
1 'polypeptide(L)'
;MQVDTHQQAGSELYAWRQFLGRATLWLGVVLLGSAVVCWVAANWPAMTKIQRFAGAQGLLALSAVIAAWVAWRLREATGVRRHGVGALLVLAGLFLGALLALLGQTYQTGADTWELFAWWALLLLPWALAGASQALWLLWALILNVAVALWLGERLLSWWWSLSGAGFPAPVLAALNLAMLACWEWVAHHRHVSTRVGPRVLALLAQGVLVAALLFDFGALADLASATGIAWIATTLGMGFYYQQVRRDLVILALLAAAMICVSLRVVGAWLLELEPGVWAALPLAGLLMAEAVWAVRWLRRLGEQSTRA
;
A
#
# COMPACT_ATOMS: atom_id res chain seq x y z
N MET A 1 -19.50 -12.32 39.08
CA MET A 1 -19.04 -11.06 38.52
C MET A 1 -17.51 -10.88 38.51
N GLN A 2 -16.73 -11.51 39.38
CA GLN A 2 -15.24 -11.45 39.39
C GLN A 2 -14.55 -12.40 38.39
N VAL A 3 -15.20 -13.45 37.90
CA VAL A 3 -14.61 -14.43 36.96
C VAL A 3 -14.46 -13.84 35.53
N ASP A 4 -15.34 -12.94 35.12
CA ASP A 4 -15.33 -12.34 33.78
C ASP A 4 -14.17 -11.37 33.59
N THR A 5 -13.76 -10.63 34.62
CA THR A 5 -12.68 -9.64 34.51
C THR A 5 -11.30 -10.27 34.32
N HIS A 6 -11.05 -11.42 34.96
CA HIS A 6 -9.78 -12.15 34.78
C HIS A 6 -9.65 -12.81 33.40
N GLN A 7 -10.75 -13.32 32.84
CA GLN A 7 -10.75 -13.87 31.47
C GLN A 7 -10.60 -12.78 30.41
N GLN A 8 -11.21 -11.62 30.57
CA GLN A 8 -11.05 -10.47 29.68
C GLN A 8 -9.62 -9.94 29.72
N ALA A 9 -9.04 -9.73 30.89
CA ALA A 9 -7.64 -9.29 31.03
C ALA A 9 -6.66 -10.29 30.40
N GLY A 10 -6.89 -11.60 30.53
CA GLY A 10 -6.08 -12.64 29.91
C GLY A 10 -6.17 -12.62 28.37
N SER A 11 -7.35 -12.37 27.81
CA SER A 11 -7.56 -12.29 26.36
C SER A 11 -6.92 -11.04 25.75
N GLU A 12 -6.98 -9.91 26.45
CA GLU A 12 -6.33 -8.66 26.02
C GLU A 12 -4.80 -8.78 26.03
N LEU A 13 -4.23 -9.33 27.10
CA LEU A 13 -2.78 -9.58 27.19
C LEU A 13 -2.30 -10.52 26.08
N TYR A 14 -3.07 -11.54 25.74
CA TYR A 14 -2.75 -12.45 24.65
C TYR A 14 -2.78 -11.75 23.29
N ALA A 15 -3.78 -10.89 23.03
CA ALA A 15 -3.91 -10.09 21.83
C ALA A 15 -2.73 -9.10 21.69
N TRP A 16 -2.35 -8.43 22.78
CA TRP A 16 -1.19 -7.54 22.82
C TRP A 16 0.12 -8.27 22.54
N ARG A 17 0.33 -9.43 23.12
CA ARG A 17 1.54 -10.25 22.85
C ARG A 17 1.63 -10.67 21.39
N GLN A 18 0.50 -11.05 20.77
CA GLN A 18 0.47 -11.38 19.35
C GLN A 18 0.75 -10.15 18.47
N PHE A 19 0.16 -9.01 18.80
CA PHE A 19 0.40 -7.76 18.09
C PHE A 19 1.88 -7.35 18.17
N LEU A 20 2.44 -7.30 19.38
CA LEU A 20 3.85 -6.95 19.58
C LEU A 20 4.78 -7.93 18.86
N GLY A 21 4.53 -9.23 18.94
CA GLY A 21 5.33 -10.23 18.24
C GLY A 21 5.32 -10.04 16.71
N ARG A 22 4.17 -9.68 16.13
CA ARG A 22 4.08 -9.37 14.69
C ARG A 22 4.77 -8.04 14.36
N ALA A 23 4.54 -7.01 15.15
CA ALA A 23 5.16 -5.70 14.95
C ALA A 23 6.69 -5.79 15.04
N THR A 24 7.22 -6.48 16.04
CA THR A 24 8.66 -6.71 16.20
C THR A 24 9.24 -7.51 15.02
N LEU A 25 8.53 -8.53 14.55
CA LEU A 25 8.96 -9.32 13.38
C LEU A 25 9.11 -8.43 12.14
N TRP A 26 8.08 -7.65 11.82
CA TRP A 26 8.10 -6.79 10.64
C TRP A 26 9.09 -5.64 10.76
N LEU A 27 9.20 -5.04 11.94
CA LEU A 27 10.23 -4.04 12.23
C LEU A 27 11.63 -4.63 12.06
N GLY A 28 11.86 -5.85 12.56
CA GLY A 28 13.11 -6.58 12.39
C GLY A 28 13.46 -6.82 10.91
N VAL A 29 12.50 -7.20 10.08
CA VAL A 29 12.70 -7.37 8.63
C VAL A 29 13.12 -6.06 7.96
N VAL A 30 12.43 -4.96 8.28
CA VAL A 30 12.74 -3.63 7.73
C VAL A 30 14.13 -3.18 8.18
N LEU A 31 14.43 -3.28 9.47
CA LEU A 31 15.72 -2.86 10.03
C LEU A 31 16.87 -3.71 9.48
N LEU A 32 16.69 -5.03 9.38
CA LEU A 32 17.71 -5.93 8.82
C LEU A 32 17.96 -5.63 7.34
N GLY A 33 16.88 -5.46 6.55
CA GLY A 33 16.99 -5.07 5.14
C GLY A 33 17.73 -3.73 4.99
N SER A 34 17.35 -2.72 5.78
CA SER A 34 18.00 -1.41 5.78
C SER A 34 19.46 -1.49 6.20
N ALA A 35 19.79 -2.28 7.25
CA ALA A 35 21.16 -2.47 7.71
C ALA A 35 22.04 -3.10 6.64
N VAL A 36 21.53 -4.12 5.91
CA VAL A 36 22.26 -4.73 4.79
C VAL A 36 22.51 -3.72 3.68
N VAL A 37 21.50 -2.93 3.31
CA VAL A 37 21.65 -1.88 2.28
C VAL A 37 22.67 -0.84 2.70
N CYS A 38 22.60 -0.34 3.94
CA CYS A 38 23.56 0.63 4.47
C CYS A 38 24.99 0.05 4.52
N TRP A 39 25.15 -1.21 4.95
CA TRP A 39 26.46 -1.85 5.00
C TRP A 39 27.05 -2.03 3.60
N VAL A 40 26.25 -2.49 2.63
CA VAL A 40 26.68 -2.61 1.22
C VAL A 40 27.05 -1.23 0.68
N ALA A 41 26.24 -0.20 0.90
CA ALA A 41 26.50 1.16 0.44
C ALA A 41 27.83 1.72 1.03
N ALA A 42 28.07 1.52 2.33
CA ALA A 42 29.28 1.97 3.00
C ALA A 42 30.56 1.27 2.47
N ASN A 43 30.46 0.00 2.10
CA ASN A 43 31.61 -0.77 1.61
C ASN A 43 31.70 -0.83 0.07
N TRP A 44 30.77 -0.18 -0.64
CA TRP A 44 30.67 -0.24 -2.09
C TRP A 44 31.96 0.04 -2.85
N PRO A 45 32.75 1.09 -2.51
CA PRO A 45 33.98 1.38 -3.22
C PRO A 45 35.07 0.30 -3.08
N ALA A 46 35.08 -0.40 -1.92
CA ALA A 46 36.08 -1.43 -1.60
C ALA A 46 35.70 -2.82 -2.18
N MET A 47 34.45 -3.03 -2.59
CA MET A 47 33.97 -4.32 -3.08
C MET A 47 34.22 -4.49 -4.57
N THR A 48 34.78 -5.63 -4.97
CA THR A 48 34.88 -6.04 -6.38
C THR A 48 33.49 -6.38 -6.95
N LYS A 49 33.36 -6.37 -8.28
CA LYS A 49 32.09 -6.77 -8.96
C LYS A 49 31.63 -8.17 -8.48
N ILE A 50 32.55 -9.12 -8.39
CA ILE A 50 32.25 -10.50 -7.97
C ILE A 50 31.71 -10.52 -6.53
N GLN A 51 32.31 -9.78 -5.62
CA GLN A 51 31.85 -9.71 -4.22
C GLN A 51 30.46 -9.12 -4.08
N ARG A 52 30.11 -8.09 -4.88
CA ARG A 52 28.77 -7.48 -4.91
C ARG A 52 27.74 -8.49 -5.37
N PHE A 53 27.99 -9.20 -6.48
CA PHE A 53 27.08 -10.23 -7.00
C PHE A 53 26.99 -11.43 -6.07
N ALA A 54 28.09 -11.96 -5.58
CA ALA A 54 28.10 -13.09 -4.65
C ALA A 54 27.36 -12.76 -3.35
N GLY A 55 27.53 -11.54 -2.83
CA GLY A 55 26.80 -11.07 -1.64
C GLY A 55 25.28 -11.00 -1.88
N ALA A 56 24.85 -10.37 -2.97
CA ALA A 56 23.42 -10.25 -3.30
C ALA A 56 22.77 -11.62 -3.56
N GLN A 57 23.43 -12.49 -4.33
CA GLN A 57 22.97 -13.87 -4.60
C GLN A 57 22.97 -14.72 -3.32
N GLY A 58 24.01 -14.59 -2.48
CA GLY A 58 24.12 -15.29 -1.21
C GLY A 58 22.99 -14.93 -0.24
N LEU A 59 22.67 -13.64 -0.12
CA LEU A 59 21.55 -13.17 0.71
C LEU A 59 20.19 -13.64 0.18
N LEU A 60 19.99 -13.58 -1.14
CA LEU A 60 18.80 -14.12 -1.79
C LEU A 60 18.65 -15.61 -1.54
N ALA A 61 19.70 -16.41 -1.83
CA ALA A 61 19.69 -17.86 -1.65
C ALA A 61 19.49 -18.24 -0.18
N LEU A 62 20.21 -17.59 0.75
CA LEU A 62 20.10 -17.86 2.18
C LEU A 62 18.68 -17.61 2.69
N SER A 63 18.08 -16.45 2.35
CA SER A 63 16.71 -16.13 2.78
C SER A 63 15.67 -17.09 2.19
N ALA A 64 15.83 -17.50 0.92
CA ALA A 64 14.96 -18.46 0.27
C ALA A 64 15.09 -19.88 0.88
N VAL A 65 16.32 -20.33 1.12
CA VAL A 65 16.58 -21.65 1.76
C VAL A 65 16.03 -21.68 3.18
N ILE A 66 16.27 -20.64 3.97
CA ILE A 66 15.71 -20.55 5.33
C ILE A 66 14.18 -20.54 5.28
N ALA A 67 13.57 -19.79 4.35
CA ALA A 67 12.12 -19.76 4.18
C ALA A 67 11.57 -21.16 3.84
N ALA A 68 12.21 -21.86 2.90
CA ALA A 68 11.82 -23.21 2.49
C ALA A 68 11.99 -24.22 3.65
N TRP A 69 13.11 -24.17 4.37
CA TRP A 69 13.38 -25.02 5.52
C TRP A 69 12.38 -24.79 6.66
N VAL A 70 12.11 -23.52 6.99
CA VAL A 70 11.10 -23.17 8.00
C VAL A 70 9.71 -23.63 7.55
N ALA A 71 9.34 -23.42 6.29
CA ALA A 71 8.06 -23.89 5.75
C ALA A 71 7.93 -25.42 5.82
N TRP A 72 9.00 -26.15 5.51
CA TRP A 72 9.02 -27.63 5.59
C TRP A 72 8.91 -28.12 7.03
N ARG A 73 9.68 -27.54 7.96
CA ARG A 73 9.65 -27.88 9.40
C ARG A 73 8.32 -27.56 10.07
N LEU A 74 7.61 -26.56 9.57
CA LEU A 74 6.42 -25.99 10.18
C LEU A 74 5.13 -26.28 9.39
N ARG A 75 5.08 -27.39 8.65
CA ARG A 75 3.92 -27.79 7.82
C ARG A 75 2.59 -27.77 8.59
N GLU A 76 2.62 -28.06 9.90
CA GLU A 76 1.45 -28.13 10.77
C GLU A 76 1.29 -26.88 11.68
N ALA A 77 2.18 -25.90 11.56
CA ALA A 77 2.18 -24.76 12.47
C ALA A 77 1.20 -23.67 12.04
N THR A 78 0.39 -23.21 12.98
CA THR A 78 -0.55 -22.09 12.83
C THR A 78 -0.02 -20.82 13.52
N GLY A 79 -0.47 -19.64 13.09
CA GLY A 79 -0.22 -18.39 13.79
C GLY A 79 1.09 -17.68 13.43
N VAL A 80 1.85 -17.21 14.45
CA VAL A 80 3.05 -16.37 14.31
C VAL A 80 4.14 -17.01 13.44
N ARG A 81 4.27 -18.33 13.48
CA ARG A 81 5.25 -19.09 12.68
C ARG A 81 5.01 -19.01 11.17
N ARG A 82 3.74 -18.96 10.75
CA ARG A 82 3.38 -18.75 9.35
C ARG A 82 3.75 -17.33 8.86
N HIS A 83 3.69 -16.33 9.74
CA HIS A 83 4.17 -14.98 9.44
C HIS A 83 5.70 -14.93 9.26
N GLY A 84 6.47 -15.77 9.97
CA GLY A 84 7.92 -15.86 9.80
C GLY A 84 8.34 -16.29 8.40
N VAL A 85 7.67 -17.31 7.83
CA VAL A 85 7.92 -17.73 6.44
C VAL A 85 7.60 -16.60 5.47
N GLY A 86 6.46 -15.91 5.67
CA GLY A 86 6.10 -14.76 4.85
C GLY A 86 7.12 -13.62 4.91
N ALA A 87 7.66 -13.33 6.09
CA ALA A 87 8.69 -12.32 6.28
C ALA A 87 10.02 -12.67 5.57
N LEU A 88 10.45 -13.92 5.64
CA LEU A 88 11.64 -14.42 4.92
C LEU A 88 11.47 -14.37 3.40
N LEU A 89 10.28 -14.71 2.89
CA LEU A 89 9.97 -14.59 1.46
C LEU A 89 9.93 -13.14 1.00
N VAL A 90 9.42 -12.21 1.81
CA VAL A 90 9.48 -10.77 1.51
C VAL A 90 10.92 -10.30 1.47
N LEU A 91 11.76 -10.72 2.43
CA LEU A 91 13.18 -10.38 2.45
C LEU A 91 13.91 -10.92 1.22
N ALA A 92 13.65 -12.17 0.83
CA ALA A 92 14.18 -12.75 -0.40
C ALA A 92 13.71 -11.98 -1.64
N GLY A 93 12.44 -11.56 -1.68
CA GLY A 93 11.89 -10.72 -2.75
C GLY A 93 12.59 -9.35 -2.85
N LEU A 94 12.95 -8.74 -1.72
CA LEU A 94 13.73 -7.49 -1.69
C LEU A 94 15.16 -7.70 -2.20
N PHE A 95 15.82 -8.80 -1.83
CA PHE A 95 17.15 -9.13 -2.35
C PHE A 95 17.14 -9.46 -3.85
N LEU A 96 16.05 -10.02 -4.37
CA LEU A 96 15.87 -10.19 -5.82
C LEU A 96 15.88 -8.83 -6.51
N GLY A 97 15.15 -7.83 -6.01
CA GLY A 97 15.15 -6.48 -6.56
C GLY A 97 16.53 -5.81 -6.47
N ALA A 98 17.23 -5.98 -5.35
CA ALA A 98 18.59 -5.48 -5.19
C ALA A 98 19.57 -6.12 -6.20
N LEU A 99 19.42 -7.42 -6.48
CA LEU A 99 20.23 -8.12 -7.48
C LEU A 99 19.95 -7.59 -8.90
N LEU A 100 18.67 -7.34 -9.25
CA LEU A 100 18.31 -6.76 -10.54
C LEU A 100 18.85 -5.34 -10.69
N ALA A 101 18.76 -4.51 -9.64
CA ALA A 101 19.32 -3.17 -9.63
C ALA A 101 20.85 -3.20 -9.81
N LEU A 102 21.53 -4.16 -9.14
CA LEU A 102 22.96 -4.37 -9.28
C LEU A 102 23.37 -4.76 -10.72
N LEU A 103 22.56 -5.63 -11.36
CA LEU A 103 22.75 -5.99 -12.76
C LEU A 103 22.66 -4.75 -13.66
N GLY A 104 21.59 -3.97 -13.56
CA GLY A 104 21.39 -2.76 -14.35
C GLY A 104 22.54 -1.75 -14.19
N GLN A 105 22.97 -1.50 -12.93
CA GLN A 105 24.07 -0.57 -12.64
C GLN A 105 25.44 -1.06 -13.15
N THR A 106 25.71 -2.36 -13.04
CA THR A 106 27.03 -2.92 -13.37
C THR A 106 27.24 -3.04 -14.87
N TYR A 107 26.20 -3.44 -15.59
CA TYR A 107 26.28 -3.69 -17.04
C TYR A 107 25.77 -2.54 -17.89
N GLN A 108 25.29 -1.45 -17.27
CA GLN A 108 24.78 -0.27 -17.97
C GLN A 108 23.87 -0.67 -19.14
N THR A 109 22.88 -1.52 -18.83
CA THR A 109 22.04 -2.20 -19.83
C THR A 109 21.24 -1.25 -20.72
N GLY A 110 21.22 0.06 -20.39
CA GLY A 110 20.39 1.04 -21.09
C GLY A 110 18.88 0.81 -20.90
N ALA A 111 18.51 -0.13 -20.03
CA ALA A 111 17.12 -0.42 -19.73
C ALA A 111 16.48 0.74 -18.96
N ASP A 112 15.25 1.05 -19.32
CA ASP A 112 14.46 2.07 -18.64
C ASP A 112 14.16 1.66 -17.18
N THR A 113 13.99 2.64 -16.31
CA THR A 113 13.77 2.37 -14.88
C THR A 113 12.54 1.49 -14.61
N TRP A 114 11.48 1.66 -15.40
CA TRP A 114 10.26 0.85 -15.25
C TRP A 114 10.49 -0.63 -15.60
N GLU A 115 11.40 -0.96 -16.51
CA GLU A 115 11.70 -2.35 -16.91
C GLU A 115 12.28 -3.14 -15.75
N LEU A 116 13.12 -2.52 -14.91
CA LEU A 116 13.64 -3.16 -13.70
C LEU A 116 12.50 -3.61 -12.79
N PHE A 117 11.53 -2.72 -12.53
CA PHE A 117 10.39 -3.04 -11.67
C PHE A 117 9.44 -4.04 -12.32
N ALA A 118 9.28 -4.00 -13.66
CA ALA A 118 8.48 -4.98 -14.40
C ALA A 118 9.09 -6.39 -14.32
N TRP A 119 10.40 -6.52 -14.54
CA TRP A 119 11.11 -7.79 -14.37
C TRP A 119 11.08 -8.27 -12.93
N TRP A 120 11.20 -7.35 -11.96
CA TRP A 120 11.09 -7.70 -10.55
C TRP A 120 9.70 -8.25 -10.21
N ALA A 121 8.64 -7.58 -10.65
CA ALA A 121 7.27 -8.07 -10.46
C ALA A 121 7.05 -9.43 -11.13
N LEU A 122 7.55 -9.62 -12.36
CA LEU A 122 7.43 -10.87 -13.08
C LEU A 122 8.13 -12.04 -12.37
N LEU A 123 9.37 -11.83 -11.92
CA LEU A 123 10.15 -12.86 -11.22
C LEU A 123 9.65 -13.14 -9.80
N LEU A 124 9.00 -12.16 -9.15
CA LEU A 124 8.41 -12.32 -7.83
C LEU A 124 7.06 -13.05 -7.87
N LEU A 125 6.35 -13.01 -9.00
CA LEU A 125 5.01 -13.59 -9.14
C LEU A 125 4.94 -15.09 -8.81
N PRO A 126 5.82 -15.97 -9.31
CA PRO A 126 5.81 -17.38 -8.95
C PRO A 126 5.96 -17.61 -7.43
N TRP A 127 6.73 -16.78 -6.75
CA TRP A 127 6.93 -16.86 -5.31
C TRP A 127 5.69 -16.40 -4.54
N ALA A 128 5.00 -15.36 -5.04
CA ALA A 128 3.74 -14.91 -4.47
C ALA A 128 2.65 -15.98 -4.60
N LEU A 129 2.59 -16.67 -5.74
CA LEU A 129 1.67 -17.77 -5.98
C LEU A 129 1.96 -18.98 -5.08
N ALA A 130 3.23 -19.39 -4.97
CA ALA A 130 3.64 -20.54 -4.17
C ALA A 130 3.61 -20.27 -2.66
N GLY A 131 3.99 -19.06 -2.24
CA GLY A 131 4.19 -18.72 -0.83
C GLY A 131 2.92 -18.49 -0.01
N ALA A 132 1.76 -18.32 -0.64
CA ALA A 132 0.45 -18.03 -0.02
C ALA A 132 0.52 -16.96 1.09
N SER A 133 1.48 -16.03 0.98
CA SER A 133 1.74 -14.97 1.96
C SER A 133 1.11 -13.65 1.52
N GLN A 134 0.25 -13.07 2.36
CA GLN A 134 -0.32 -11.75 2.09
C GLN A 134 0.72 -10.67 1.89
N ALA A 135 1.76 -10.69 2.72
CA ALA A 135 2.82 -9.68 2.66
C ALA A 135 3.58 -9.75 1.34
N LEU A 136 3.81 -10.96 0.80
CA LEU A 136 4.46 -11.14 -0.49
C LEU A 136 3.58 -10.66 -1.64
N TRP A 137 2.27 -10.90 -1.57
CA TRP A 137 1.31 -10.35 -2.53
C TRP A 137 1.23 -8.82 -2.48
N LEU A 138 1.30 -8.22 -1.28
CA LEU A 138 1.35 -6.76 -1.13
C LEU A 138 2.66 -6.17 -1.66
N LEU A 139 3.79 -6.83 -1.41
CA LEU A 139 5.07 -6.45 -2.01
C LEU A 139 4.99 -6.51 -3.54
N TRP A 140 4.46 -7.59 -4.09
CA TRP A 140 4.26 -7.74 -5.53
C TRP A 140 3.36 -6.63 -6.11
N ALA A 141 2.23 -6.36 -5.46
CA ALA A 141 1.31 -5.30 -5.88
C ALA A 141 1.99 -3.92 -5.85
N LEU A 142 2.80 -3.62 -4.81
CA LEU A 142 3.55 -2.38 -4.71
C LEU A 142 4.57 -2.23 -5.84
N ILE A 143 5.36 -3.29 -6.12
CA ILE A 143 6.35 -3.29 -7.20
C ILE A 143 5.67 -3.10 -8.55
N LEU A 144 4.54 -3.78 -8.78
CA LEU A 144 3.75 -3.61 -10.01
C LEU A 144 3.21 -2.18 -10.15
N ASN A 145 2.74 -1.56 -9.06
CA ASN A 145 2.32 -0.16 -9.07
C ASN A 145 3.46 0.77 -9.45
N VAL A 146 4.66 0.56 -8.91
CA VAL A 146 5.84 1.36 -9.26
C VAL A 146 6.21 1.16 -10.74
N ALA A 147 6.22 -0.07 -11.23
CA ALA A 147 6.50 -0.37 -12.64
C ALA A 147 5.52 0.37 -13.57
N VAL A 148 4.22 0.27 -13.28
CA VAL A 148 3.17 0.91 -14.10
C VAL A 148 3.24 2.43 -13.98
N ALA A 149 3.48 2.98 -12.79
CA ALA A 149 3.62 4.42 -12.59
C ALA A 149 4.79 5.01 -13.38
N LEU A 150 5.95 4.35 -13.35
CA LEU A 150 7.14 4.77 -14.10
C LEU A 150 6.92 4.63 -15.62
N TRP A 151 6.37 3.51 -16.06
CA TRP A 151 6.05 3.28 -17.47
C TRP A 151 5.08 4.34 -18.02
N LEU A 152 4.02 4.65 -17.27
CA LEU A 152 3.07 5.69 -17.64
C LEU A 152 3.74 7.07 -17.62
N GLY A 153 4.59 7.36 -16.64
CA GLY A 153 5.34 8.61 -16.55
C GLY A 153 6.23 8.83 -17.76
N GLU A 154 7.01 7.85 -18.16
CA GLU A 154 7.90 7.95 -19.33
C GLU A 154 7.13 8.07 -20.65
N ARG A 155 6.08 7.26 -20.85
CA ARG A 155 5.28 7.24 -22.07
C ARG A 155 4.40 8.47 -22.23
N LEU A 156 3.80 8.95 -21.16
CA LEU A 156 2.90 10.08 -21.19
C LEU A 156 3.64 11.42 -21.11
N LEU A 157 4.80 11.49 -20.45
CA LEU A 157 5.66 12.66 -20.49
C LEU A 157 6.18 12.96 -21.91
N SER A 158 6.45 11.93 -22.73
CA SER A 158 6.96 12.13 -24.09
C SER A 158 5.88 12.47 -25.12
N TRP A 159 4.65 11.98 -24.96
CA TRP A 159 3.59 12.07 -25.98
C TRP A 159 2.41 12.97 -25.63
N TRP A 160 1.99 12.94 -24.35
CA TRP A 160 0.77 13.61 -23.88
C TRP A 160 1.02 15.02 -23.33
N TRP A 161 2.20 15.29 -22.83
CA TRP A 161 2.59 16.61 -22.32
C TRP A 161 2.57 17.68 -23.41
N SER A 162 2.82 17.29 -24.65
CA SER A 162 2.78 18.21 -25.80
C SER A 162 1.36 18.54 -26.30
N LEU A 163 0.33 17.78 -25.92
CA LEU A 163 -1.01 17.88 -26.51
C LEU A 163 -2.13 18.26 -25.54
N SER A 164 -2.03 18.08 -24.24
CA SER A 164 -3.19 18.20 -23.36
C SER A 164 -2.98 18.83 -21.99
N GLY A 165 -1.76 19.16 -21.57
CA GLY A 165 -1.52 19.59 -20.18
C GLY A 165 -2.01 18.58 -19.14
N ALA A 166 -2.21 17.33 -19.53
CA ALA A 166 -2.83 16.31 -18.72
C ALA A 166 -1.87 15.82 -17.65
N GLY A 167 -2.31 15.92 -16.41
CA GLY A 167 -1.61 15.49 -15.22
C GLY A 167 -1.34 13.98 -15.16
N PHE A 168 -0.72 13.56 -14.08
CA PHE A 168 -0.35 12.17 -13.79
C PHE A 168 -1.51 11.19 -14.06
N PRO A 169 -1.28 10.01 -14.67
CA PRO A 169 -2.32 9.05 -15.05
C PRO A 169 -2.94 8.33 -13.84
N ALA A 170 -3.35 9.10 -12.84
CA ALA A 170 -3.95 8.63 -11.61
C ALA A 170 -5.16 7.69 -11.81
N PRO A 171 -6.08 7.93 -12.76
CA PRO A 171 -7.19 7.02 -13.01
C PRO A 171 -6.75 5.61 -13.43
N VAL A 172 -5.66 5.48 -14.19
CA VAL A 172 -5.15 4.17 -14.64
C VAL A 172 -4.58 3.38 -13.45
N LEU A 173 -3.78 4.04 -12.60
CA LEU A 173 -3.25 3.42 -11.38
C LEU A 173 -4.36 3.07 -10.38
N ALA A 174 -5.37 3.93 -10.25
CA ALA A 174 -6.54 3.63 -9.44
C ALA A 174 -7.31 2.42 -9.96
N ALA A 175 -7.54 2.33 -11.27
CA ALA A 175 -8.17 1.18 -11.90
C ALA A 175 -7.39 -0.12 -11.69
N LEU A 176 -6.04 -0.08 -11.80
CA LEU A 176 -5.17 -1.21 -11.49
C LEU A 176 -5.37 -1.69 -10.05
N ASN A 177 -5.32 -0.77 -9.08
CA ASN A 177 -5.50 -1.10 -7.67
C ASN A 177 -6.91 -1.60 -7.35
N LEU A 178 -7.95 -1.05 -8.00
CA LEU A 178 -9.32 -1.54 -7.87
C LEU A 178 -9.49 -2.94 -8.48
N ALA A 179 -8.87 -3.23 -9.61
CA ALA A 179 -8.87 -4.58 -10.19
C ALA A 179 -8.20 -5.59 -9.26
N MET A 180 -7.03 -5.23 -8.70
CA MET A 180 -6.35 -6.07 -7.69
C MET A 180 -7.21 -6.23 -6.42
N LEU A 181 -7.87 -5.16 -5.96
CA LEU A 181 -8.79 -5.19 -4.83
C LEU A 181 -9.97 -6.14 -5.09
N ALA A 182 -10.62 -6.02 -6.25
CA ALA A 182 -11.73 -6.88 -6.65
C ALA A 182 -11.30 -8.35 -6.74
N CYS A 183 -10.14 -8.62 -7.34
CA CYS A 183 -9.56 -9.97 -7.39
C CYS A 183 -9.29 -10.51 -5.98
N TRP A 184 -8.72 -9.70 -5.09
CA TRP A 184 -8.46 -10.08 -3.70
C TRP A 184 -9.74 -10.41 -2.94
N GLU A 185 -10.76 -9.55 -3.04
CA GLU A 185 -12.06 -9.78 -2.40
C GLU A 185 -12.76 -11.04 -2.95
N TRP A 186 -12.66 -11.27 -4.27
CA TRP A 186 -13.19 -12.48 -4.91
C TRP A 186 -12.48 -13.74 -4.37
N VAL A 187 -11.14 -13.75 -4.32
CA VAL A 187 -10.36 -14.88 -3.77
C VAL A 187 -10.65 -15.08 -2.29
N ALA A 188 -10.73 -13.99 -1.52
CA ALA A 188 -11.02 -14.05 -0.09
C ALA A 188 -12.42 -14.62 0.20
N HIS A 189 -13.40 -14.27 -0.64
CA HIS A 189 -14.75 -14.82 -0.56
C HIS A 189 -14.77 -16.32 -0.82
N HIS A 190 -14.13 -16.79 -1.90
CA HIS A 190 -14.12 -18.21 -2.29
C HIS A 190 -13.25 -19.08 -1.39
N ARG A 191 -12.19 -18.52 -0.79
CA ARG A 191 -11.28 -19.27 0.10
C ARG A 191 -11.54 -19.06 1.59
N HIS A 192 -12.59 -18.34 1.96
CA HIS A 192 -12.96 -18.00 3.34
C HIS A 192 -11.80 -17.38 4.15
N VAL A 193 -10.98 -16.56 3.49
CA VAL A 193 -9.85 -15.88 4.12
C VAL A 193 -10.34 -14.61 4.81
N SER A 194 -10.18 -14.56 6.14
CA SER A 194 -10.69 -13.46 6.97
C SER A 194 -9.79 -12.22 7.05
N THR A 195 -8.59 -12.28 6.46
CA THR A 195 -7.60 -11.19 6.60
C THR A 195 -7.97 -9.97 5.75
N ARG A 196 -7.98 -8.79 6.37
CA ARG A 196 -8.42 -7.52 5.76
C ARG A 196 -7.28 -6.56 5.39
N VAL A 197 -6.02 -6.93 5.65
CA VAL A 197 -4.88 -6.03 5.41
C VAL A 197 -4.70 -5.74 3.92
N GLY A 198 -4.77 -6.77 3.07
CA GLY A 198 -4.65 -6.63 1.62
C GLY A 198 -5.66 -5.65 1.02
N PRO A 199 -6.97 -5.87 1.22
CA PRO A 199 -8.00 -4.94 0.75
C PRO A 199 -7.80 -3.50 1.23
N ARG A 200 -7.44 -3.30 2.50
CA ARG A 200 -7.21 -1.96 3.06
C ARG A 200 -6.05 -1.23 2.40
N VAL A 201 -4.94 -1.93 2.14
CA VAL A 201 -3.78 -1.34 1.47
C VAL A 201 -4.12 -1.01 0.01
N LEU A 202 -4.78 -1.92 -0.72
CA LEU A 202 -5.17 -1.66 -2.11
C LEU A 202 -6.20 -0.53 -2.22
N ALA A 203 -7.15 -0.46 -1.27
CA ALA A 203 -8.08 0.65 -1.17
C ALA A 203 -7.37 1.98 -0.91
N LEU A 204 -6.37 2.00 0.00
CA LEU A 204 -5.54 3.17 0.26
C LEU A 204 -4.75 3.59 -0.98
N LEU A 205 -4.16 2.65 -1.72
CA LEU A 205 -3.42 2.96 -2.94
C LEU A 205 -4.34 3.51 -4.03
N ALA A 206 -5.53 2.90 -4.24
CA ALA A 206 -6.49 3.37 -5.22
C ALA A 206 -6.99 4.79 -4.93
N GLN A 207 -7.40 5.05 -3.69
CA GLN A 207 -7.85 6.39 -3.28
C GLN A 207 -6.70 7.38 -3.16
N GLY A 208 -5.57 6.94 -2.60
CA GLY A 208 -4.41 7.79 -2.37
C GLY A 208 -3.85 8.41 -3.64
N VAL A 209 -3.77 7.63 -4.74
CA VAL A 209 -3.26 8.14 -6.01
C VAL A 209 -4.20 9.18 -6.63
N LEU A 210 -5.53 8.99 -6.53
CA LEU A 210 -6.52 9.94 -7.03
C LEU A 210 -6.53 11.22 -6.20
N VAL A 211 -6.53 11.09 -4.88
CA VAL A 211 -6.47 12.23 -3.96
C VAL A 211 -5.17 13.01 -4.15
N ALA A 212 -4.03 12.32 -4.24
CA ALA A 212 -2.74 12.99 -4.48
C ALA A 212 -2.77 13.77 -5.81
N ALA A 213 -3.29 13.19 -6.89
CA ALA A 213 -3.42 13.89 -8.15
C ALA A 213 -4.31 15.13 -8.04
N LEU A 214 -5.47 15.03 -7.35
CA LEU A 214 -6.36 16.19 -7.14
C LEU A 214 -5.76 17.26 -6.23
N LEU A 215 -4.89 16.89 -5.28
CA LEU A 215 -4.26 17.85 -4.36
C LEU A 215 -3.08 18.58 -4.99
N PHE A 216 -2.29 17.89 -5.84
CA PHE A 216 -1.02 18.41 -6.38
C PHE A 216 -1.11 18.88 -7.82
N ASP A 217 -2.27 18.74 -8.48
CA ASP A 217 -2.50 19.34 -9.78
C ASP A 217 -2.78 20.84 -9.63
N PHE A 218 -1.74 21.66 -9.84
CA PHE A 218 -1.81 23.11 -9.69
C PHE A 218 -2.41 23.82 -10.92
N GLY A 219 -2.69 23.08 -12.01
CA GLY A 219 -3.09 23.65 -13.30
C GLY A 219 -4.57 23.94 -13.46
N ALA A 220 -5.42 23.33 -12.68
CA ALA A 220 -6.85 23.62 -12.64
C ALA A 220 -7.32 23.63 -11.19
N LEU A 221 -8.14 24.58 -10.80
CA LEU A 221 -9.06 24.43 -9.65
C LEU A 221 -9.55 23.02 -9.65
N ALA A 222 -9.38 22.26 -8.56
CA ALA A 222 -9.69 20.85 -8.46
C ALA A 222 -10.90 20.49 -9.32
N ASP A 223 -10.65 20.27 -10.62
CA ASP A 223 -11.71 20.10 -11.60
C ASP A 223 -12.29 18.69 -11.39
N LEU A 224 -13.31 18.66 -10.53
CA LEU A 224 -14.07 17.42 -10.28
C LEU A 224 -14.73 16.89 -11.56
N ALA A 225 -14.82 17.70 -12.61
CA ALA A 225 -15.26 17.27 -13.94
C ALA A 225 -14.14 16.66 -14.77
N SER A 226 -12.88 16.74 -14.31
CA SER A 226 -11.76 16.04 -14.94
C SER A 226 -11.92 14.52 -14.85
N ALA A 227 -11.20 13.79 -15.70
CA ALA A 227 -11.16 12.33 -15.64
C ALA A 227 -10.74 11.80 -14.26
N THR A 228 -9.81 12.50 -13.58
CA THR A 228 -9.37 12.17 -12.22
C THR A 228 -10.48 12.43 -11.19
N GLY A 229 -11.17 13.56 -11.28
CA GLY A 229 -12.27 13.88 -10.38
C GLY A 229 -13.46 12.92 -10.53
N ILE A 230 -13.85 12.61 -11.77
CA ILE A 230 -14.89 11.64 -12.06
C ILE A 230 -14.51 10.25 -11.53
N ALA A 231 -13.26 9.80 -11.78
CA ALA A 231 -12.75 8.54 -11.27
C ALA A 231 -12.76 8.52 -9.73
N TRP A 232 -12.36 9.61 -9.06
CA TRP A 232 -12.39 9.72 -7.60
C TRP A 232 -13.82 9.65 -7.05
N ILE A 233 -14.78 10.35 -7.64
CA ILE A 233 -16.20 10.29 -7.24
C ILE A 233 -16.73 8.86 -7.41
N ALA A 234 -16.54 8.27 -8.59
CA ALA A 234 -17.02 6.92 -8.88
C ALA A 234 -16.44 5.86 -7.94
N THR A 235 -15.13 5.92 -7.67
CA THR A 235 -14.45 4.99 -6.76
C THR A 235 -14.89 5.19 -5.31
N THR A 236 -15.04 6.43 -4.86
CA THR A 236 -15.50 6.76 -3.49
C THR A 236 -16.93 6.26 -3.26
N LEU A 237 -17.83 6.51 -4.20
CA LEU A 237 -19.22 6.04 -4.12
C LEU A 237 -19.30 4.51 -4.21
N GLY A 238 -18.62 3.90 -5.17
CA GLY A 238 -18.62 2.44 -5.37
C GLY A 238 -18.05 1.68 -4.17
N MET A 239 -16.89 2.10 -3.69
CA MET A 239 -16.29 1.51 -2.49
C MET A 239 -17.11 1.80 -1.23
N GLY A 240 -17.65 3.02 -1.09
CA GLY A 240 -18.53 3.38 0.01
C GLY A 240 -19.75 2.47 0.08
N PHE A 241 -20.43 2.28 -1.05
CA PHE A 241 -21.56 1.36 -1.15
C PHE A 241 -21.16 -0.09 -0.82
N TYR A 242 -20.11 -0.62 -1.43
CA TYR A 242 -19.67 -2.00 -1.21
C TYR A 242 -19.29 -2.26 0.26
N TYR A 243 -18.48 -1.37 0.86
CA TYR A 243 -18.00 -1.56 2.24
C TYR A 243 -19.00 -1.13 3.31
N GLN A 244 -20.13 -0.52 2.95
CA GLN A 244 -21.25 -0.33 3.86
C GLN A 244 -22.24 -1.50 3.82
N GLN A 245 -22.57 -2.00 2.63
CA GLN A 245 -23.68 -2.93 2.44
C GLN A 245 -23.26 -4.39 2.32
N VAL A 246 -22.16 -4.66 1.60
CA VAL A 246 -21.77 -6.03 1.26
C VAL A 246 -20.75 -6.59 2.25
N ARG A 247 -19.69 -5.85 2.53
CA ARG A 247 -18.60 -6.31 3.39
C ARG A 247 -18.11 -5.19 4.30
N ARG A 248 -18.77 -5.01 5.43
CA ARG A 248 -18.46 -3.90 6.34
C ARG A 248 -16.99 -3.87 6.77
N ASP A 249 -16.29 -2.77 6.45
CA ASP A 249 -14.94 -2.48 6.93
C ASP A 249 -14.82 -0.99 7.29
N LEU A 250 -14.85 -0.72 8.61
CA LEU A 250 -14.80 0.64 9.15
C LEU A 250 -13.50 1.37 8.81
N VAL A 251 -12.39 0.63 8.60
CA VAL A 251 -11.10 1.24 8.24
C VAL A 251 -11.16 1.80 6.82
N ILE A 252 -11.70 1.05 5.87
CA ILE A 252 -11.85 1.53 4.48
C ILE A 252 -12.83 2.71 4.45
N LEU A 253 -13.94 2.64 5.18
CA LEU A 253 -14.89 3.76 5.28
C LEU A 253 -14.26 5.00 5.91
N ALA A 254 -13.38 4.85 6.91
CA ALA A 254 -12.62 5.96 7.48
C ALA A 254 -11.62 6.55 6.47
N LEU A 255 -10.96 5.72 5.66
CA LEU A 255 -10.09 6.19 4.57
C LEU A 255 -10.87 6.99 3.51
N LEU A 256 -12.08 6.53 3.15
CA LEU A 256 -12.95 7.27 2.21
C LEU A 256 -13.41 8.61 2.80
N ALA A 257 -13.78 8.64 4.08
CA ALA A 257 -14.13 9.89 4.77
C ALA A 257 -12.94 10.87 4.81
N ALA A 258 -11.75 10.38 5.13
CA ALA A 258 -10.53 11.21 5.09
C ALA A 258 -10.22 11.72 3.68
N ALA A 259 -10.39 10.89 2.64
CA ALA A 259 -10.23 11.30 1.25
C ALA A 259 -11.23 12.41 0.87
N MET A 260 -12.49 12.29 1.28
CA MET A 260 -13.51 13.33 1.06
C MET A 260 -13.13 14.66 1.74
N ILE A 261 -12.68 14.60 3.00
CA ILE A 261 -12.23 15.78 3.74
C ILE A 261 -11.05 16.46 3.03
N CYS A 262 -10.06 15.69 2.58
CA CYS A 262 -8.91 16.26 1.86
C CYS A 262 -9.32 16.97 0.57
N VAL A 263 -10.18 16.36 -0.22
CA VAL A 263 -10.62 16.95 -1.51
C VAL A 263 -11.54 18.13 -1.29
N SER A 264 -12.49 18.07 -0.33
CA SER A 264 -13.38 19.19 -0.02
C SER A 264 -12.60 20.43 0.46
N LEU A 265 -11.62 20.24 1.36
CA LEU A 265 -10.75 21.32 1.81
C LEU A 265 -9.92 21.93 0.67
N ARG A 266 -9.47 21.10 -0.29
CA ARG A 266 -8.74 21.60 -1.46
C ARG A 266 -9.65 22.44 -2.36
N VAL A 267 -10.87 21.95 -2.63
CA VAL A 267 -11.84 22.66 -3.49
C VAL A 267 -12.30 23.97 -2.86
N VAL A 268 -12.74 23.91 -1.60
CA VAL A 268 -13.20 25.10 -0.87
C VAL A 268 -12.04 26.07 -0.63
N GLY A 269 -10.85 25.55 -0.32
CA GLY A 269 -9.66 26.38 -0.12
C GLY A 269 -9.25 27.13 -1.38
N ALA A 270 -9.27 26.48 -2.54
CA ALA A 270 -8.99 27.12 -3.81
C ALA A 270 -10.00 28.24 -4.10
N TRP A 271 -11.29 27.95 -3.91
CA TRP A 271 -12.35 28.93 -4.11
C TRP A 271 -12.25 30.15 -3.16
N LEU A 272 -11.94 29.91 -1.87
CA LEU A 272 -11.76 30.98 -0.90
C LEU A 272 -10.54 31.86 -1.22
N LEU A 273 -9.44 31.26 -1.69
CA LEU A 273 -8.23 31.99 -2.05
C LEU A 273 -8.41 32.85 -3.32
N GLU A 274 -9.34 32.49 -4.20
CA GLU A 274 -9.73 33.29 -5.36
C GLU A 274 -10.57 34.52 -4.96
N LEU A 275 -11.44 34.39 -3.93
CA LEU A 275 -12.28 35.46 -3.45
C LEU A 275 -11.50 36.47 -2.63
N GLU A 276 -10.68 35.99 -1.70
CA GLU A 276 -9.88 36.83 -0.82
C GLU A 276 -8.52 36.19 -0.52
N PRO A 277 -7.44 36.55 -1.23
CA PRO A 277 -6.11 36.04 -0.94
C PRO A 277 -5.62 36.59 0.42
N GLY A 278 -5.61 35.71 1.43
CA GLY A 278 -5.10 36.11 2.75
C GLY A 278 -5.33 35.07 3.86
N VAL A 279 -4.86 35.43 5.06
CA VAL A 279 -4.94 34.59 6.27
C VAL A 279 -6.40 34.33 6.71
N TRP A 280 -7.33 35.16 6.28
CA TRP A 280 -8.75 35.06 6.62
C TRP A 280 -9.42 33.78 6.08
N ALA A 281 -8.92 33.23 4.96
CA ALA A 281 -9.39 31.95 4.42
C ALA A 281 -9.13 30.75 5.37
N ALA A 282 -8.19 30.88 6.30
CA ALA A 282 -7.86 29.79 7.24
C ALA A 282 -9.00 29.50 8.25
N LEU A 283 -9.75 30.55 8.66
CA LEU A 283 -10.83 30.37 9.65
C LEU A 283 -12.00 29.54 9.12
N PRO A 284 -12.60 29.81 7.93
CA PRO A 284 -13.67 28.99 7.39
C PRO A 284 -13.18 27.59 7.03
N LEU A 285 -11.92 27.40 6.58
CA LEU A 285 -11.35 26.09 6.32
C LEU A 285 -11.20 25.26 7.60
N ALA A 286 -10.75 25.89 8.70
CA ALA A 286 -10.68 25.22 9.99
C ALA A 286 -12.08 24.81 10.50
N GLY A 287 -13.08 25.70 10.33
CA GLY A 287 -14.47 25.39 10.66
C GLY A 287 -15.03 24.22 9.83
N LEU A 288 -14.76 24.21 8.52
CA LEU A 288 -15.15 23.11 7.62
C LEU A 288 -14.50 21.78 8.05
N LEU A 289 -13.18 21.78 8.27
CA LEU A 289 -12.45 20.60 8.74
C LEU A 289 -13.05 20.05 10.03
N MET A 290 -13.34 20.89 11.00
CA MET A 290 -13.94 20.48 12.27
C MET A 290 -15.33 19.87 12.07
N ALA A 291 -16.17 20.50 11.23
CA ALA A 291 -17.51 20.03 10.94
C ALA A 291 -17.49 18.65 10.26
N GLU A 292 -16.66 18.50 9.24
CA GLU A 292 -16.50 17.23 8.50
C GLU A 292 -15.90 16.12 9.37
N ALA A 293 -14.89 16.45 10.19
CA ALA A 293 -14.30 15.48 11.12
C ALA A 293 -15.30 14.99 12.16
N VAL A 294 -16.09 15.90 12.75
CA VAL A 294 -17.15 15.55 13.70
C VAL A 294 -18.23 14.70 13.02
N TRP A 295 -18.63 15.06 11.80
CA TRP A 295 -19.59 14.26 11.02
C TRP A 295 -19.05 12.87 10.74
N ALA A 296 -17.82 12.74 10.24
CA ALA A 296 -17.18 11.46 9.94
C ALA A 296 -17.09 10.55 11.17
N VAL A 297 -16.68 11.10 12.32
CA VAL A 297 -16.60 10.34 13.58
C VAL A 297 -18.00 9.85 14.02
N ARG A 298 -19.01 10.74 13.98
CA ARG A 298 -20.38 10.36 14.35
C ARG A 298 -20.96 9.30 13.42
N TRP A 299 -20.72 9.44 12.11
CA TRP A 299 -21.16 8.48 11.11
C TRP A 299 -20.50 7.10 11.30
N LEU A 300 -19.18 7.04 11.47
CA LEU A 300 -18.44 5.80 11.72
C LEU A 300 -18.87 5.12 13.04
N ARG A 301 -19.11 5.89 14.11
CA ARG A 301 -19.61 5.36 15.37
C ARG A 301 -20.99 4.70 15.22
N ARG A 302 -21.92 5.36 14.52
CA ARG A 302 -23.26 4.78 14.23
C ARG A 302 -23.17 3.46 13.46
N LEU A 303 -22.26 3.39 12.46
CA LEU A 303 -22.03 2.14 11.73
C LEU A 303 -21.41 1.05 12.60
N GLY A 304 -20.50 1.41 13.51
CA GLY A 304 -19.91 0.48 14.48
C GLY A 304 -20.94 -0.11 15.45
N GLU A 305 -21.83 0.72 15.99
CA GLU A 305 -22.89 0.29 16.91
C GLU A 305 -23.91 -0.66 16.24
N GLN A 306 -24.21 -0.42 14.95
CA GLN A 306 -25.08 -1.31 14.18
C GLN A 306 -24.47 -2.69 13.93
N SER A 307 -23.12 -2.77 13.85
CA SER A 307 -22.41 -4.04 13.66
C SER A 307 -22.33 -4.90 14.93
N THR A 308 -22.50 -4.31 16.11
CA THR A 308 -22.51 -5.01 17.39
C THR A 308 -23.92 -5.50 17.79
N ARG A 309 -24.97 -5.00 17.12
CA ARG A 309 -26.35 -5.39 17.37
C ARG A 309 -26.91 -6.45 16.41
N ALA A 310 -26.21 -6.69 15.29
CA ALA A 310 -26.53 -7.71 14.28
C ALA A 310 -25.65 -8.96 14.47
#